data_c0ce4a8e3baee74da0ccccf5d403546a
#
_entry.id   c0ce4a8e3baee74da0ccccf5d403546a
#
_cell.length_a   1.000
_cell.length_b   1.000
_cell.length_c   1.000
_cell.angle_alpha   90.00
_cell.angle_beta   90.00
_cell.angle_gamma   90.00
#
_symmetry.space_group_name_H-M   'P 1'
#
loop_
_entity.id
_entity.type
_entity.pdbx_description
1 polymer ?
#
loop_
_entity_poly.entity_id
_entity_poly.type
_entity_poly.pdbx_seq_one_letter_code
_entity_poly.pdbx_strand_id
1 'polypeptide(L)'
;FFTMFSERTYTELVSHINELKKQGMKGLILDLRQNPGGLLDQAIEISSLFVPNGKVIYQMEKNDGKKVRQLSNQKEPFNIPLVAVVDGGSASASEILAGALKESAGVPIVGEKTFGKGTAQTAASYNDGSSLKLTTGKWLTPSGEWINEQGIVPDYEVKMPDYANLTYIDPSVELKKKSISEQVSTIEKMLEALGYHPGTIDGAFDD
;
A
#
# COMPACT_ATOMS: atom_id res chain seq x y z
N PHE A 1 7.84 4.27 5.33
CA PHE A 1 6.38 4.19 5.41
C PHE A 1 5.74 5.49 4.98
N PHE A 2 4.76 5.44 4.08
CA PHE A 2 3.90 6.57 3.74
C PHE A 2 2.47 6.08 3.51
N THR A 3 1.50 6.85 3.99
CA THR A 3 0.10 6.44 4.11
C THR A 3 -0.75 6.74 2.89
N MET A 4 -0.28 7.61 1.99
CA MET A 4 -1.04 8.06 0.82
C MET A 4 -0.11 8.68 -0.22
N PHE A 5 -0.49 8.62 -1.49
CA PHE A 5 0.15 9.35 -2.57
C PHE A 5 -0.47 10.75 -2.69
N SER A 6 0.10 11.72 -1.98
CA SER A 6 -0.28 13.14 -1.98
C SER A 6 0.69 13.96 -2.84
N GLU A 7 0.37 15.23 -3.09
CA GLU A 7 1.17 16.13 -3.96
C GLU A 7 2.65 16.25 -3.56
N ARG A 8 3.00 15.99 -2.29
CA ARG A 8 4.37 16.13 -1.79
C ARG A 8 5.09 14.81 -1.57
N THR A 9 4.42 13.68 -1.75
CA THR A 9 4.97 12.36 -1.40
C THR A 9 6.27 12.05 -2.14
N TYR A 10 6.36 12.35 -3.42
CA TYR A 10 7.60 12.18 -4.20
C TYR A 10 8.74 13.04 -3.63
N THR A 11 8.50 14.33 -3.43
CA THR A 11 9.52 15.27 -2.96
C THR A 11 10.02 14.92 -1.56
N GLU A 12 9.10 14.57 -0.66
CA GLU A 12 9.42 14.14 0.70
C GLU A 12 10.21 12.81 0.70
N LEU A 13 9.78 11.83 -0.10
CA LEU A 13 10.49 10.56 -0.23
C LEU A 13 11.93 10.74 -0.74
N VAL A 14 12.12 11.54 -1.79
CA VAL A 14 13.45 11.84 -2.34
C VAL A 14 14.33 12.53 -1.30
N SER A 15 13.78 13.48 -0.55
CA SER A 15 14.51 14.18 0.52
C SER A 15 14.97 13.20 1.60
N HIS A 16 14.08 12.35 2.09
CA HIS A 16 14.40 11.35 3.11
C HIS A 16 15.40 10.29 2.63
N ILE A 17 15.26 9.80 1.39
CA ILE A 17 16.25 8.87 0.80
C ILE A 17 17.62 9.51 0.74
N ASN A 18 17.73 10.78 0.34
CA ASN A 18 19.00 11.47 0.25
C ASN A 18 19.63 11.70 1.64
N GLU A 19 18.81 11.98 2.64
CA GLU A 19 19.27 12.08 4.03
C GLU A 19 19.78 10.74 4.57
N LEU A 20 19.01 9.67 4.39
CA LEU A 20 19.41 8.31 4.79
C LEU A 20 20.68 7.84 4.08
N LYS A 21 20.86 8.20 2.80
CA LYS A 21 22.12 7.94 2.07
C LYS A 21 23.31 8.61 2.74
N LYS A 22 23.19 9.86 3.17
CA LYS A 22 24.26 10.57 3.91
C LYS A 22 24.59 9.89 5.24
N GLN A 23 23.59 9.23 5.85
CA GLN A 23 23.75 8.45 7.08
C GLN A 23 24.28 7.03 6.84
N GLY A 24 24.59 6.66 5.59
CA GLY A 24 25.17 5.37 5.23
C GLY A 24 24.18 4.25 4.99
N MET A 25 22.92 4.57 4.60
CA MET A 25 21.90 3.59 4.23
C MET A 25 22.43 2.57 3.23
N LYS A 26 22.22 1.26 3.50
CA LYS A 26 22.66 0.13 2.68
C LYS A 26 21.52 -0.53 1.90
N GLY A 27 20.29 -0.28 2.26
CA GLY A 27 19.08 -0.80 1.62
C GLY A 27 17.88 -0.01 2.06
N LEU A 28 16.76 -0.17 1.34
CA LEU A 28 15.50 0.52 1.59
C LEU A 28 14.36 -0.48 1.67
N ILE A 29 13.51 -0.31 2.67
CA ILE A 29 12.19 -0.97 2.74
C ILE A 29 11.14 0.10 2.46
N LEU A 30 10.34 -0.10 1.40
CA LEU A 30 9.17 0.71 1.11
C LEU A 30 7.95 0.02 1.71
N ASP A 31 7.42 0.57 2.78
CA ASP A 31 6.22 0.05 3.41
C ASP A 31 4.98 0.74 2.85
N LEU A 32 4.16 -0.02 2.11
CA LEU A 32 2.92 0.38 1.47
C LEU A 32 1.69 -0.20 2.17
N ARG A 33 1.86 -0.87 3.30
CA ARG A 33 0.74 -1.45 4.04
C ARG A 33 -0.25 -0.37 4.46
N GLN A 34 -1.54 -0.68 4.36
CA GLN A 34 -2.65 0.24 4.66
C GLN A 34 -2.62 1.55 3.86
N ASN A 35 -1.93 1.56 2.69
CA ASN A 35 -1.90 2.71 1.80
C ASN A 35 -2.93 2.54 0.66
N PRO A 36 -4.08 3.25 0.70
CA PRO A 36 -5.16 3.08 -0.27
C PRO A 36 -4.84 3.68 -1.65
N GLY A 37 -3.63 4.21 -1.84
CA GLY A 37 -3.21 4.87 -3.07
C GLY A 37 -3.27 6.39 -2.97
N GLY A 38 -3.73 7.04 -4.02
CA GLY A 38 -3.82 8.49 -4.16
C GLY A 38 -3.52 8.95 -5.58
N LEU A 39 -2.70 9.99 -5.72
CA LEU A 39 -2.41 10.62 -7.01
C LEU A 39 -1.57 9.72 -7.91
N LEU A 40 -2.04 9.55 -9.14
CA LEU A 40 -1.41 8.69 -10.15
C LEU A 40 -0.03 9.20 -10.59
N ASP A 41 0.12 10.50 -10.76
CA ASP A 41 1.38 11.16 -11.12
C ASP A 41 2.46 10.87 -10.06
N GLN A 42 2.11 10.91 -8.79
CA GLN A 42 3.03 10.56 -7.71
C GLN A 42 3.47 9.08 -7.78
N ALA A 43 2.55 8.17 -8.10
CA ALA A 43 2.92 6.76 -8.30
C ALA A 43 3.88 6.58 -9.47
N ILE A 44 3.70 7.32 -10.58
CA ILE A 44 4.59 7.30 -11.74
C ILE A 44 5.97 7.85 -11.38
N GLU A 45 6.03 8.99 -10.72
CA GLU A 45 7.29 9.64 -10.33
C GLU A 45 8.07 8.76 -9.33
N ILE A 46 7.39 8.22 -8.32
CA ILE A 46 8.01 7.34 -7.32
C ILE A 46 8.46 6.02 -7.96
N SER A 47 7.65 5.42 -8.83
CA SER A 47 8.06 4.23 -9.58
C SER A 47 9.31 4.49 -10.42
N SER A 48 9.38 5.65 -11.06
CA SER A 48 10.53 6.04 -11.90
C SER A 48 11.83 6.19 -11.10
N LEU A 49 11.76 6.44 -9.78
CA LEU A 49 12.96 6.48 -8.94
C LEU A 49 13.73 5.14 -8.91
N PHE A 50 13.03 4.02 -9.13
CA PHE A 50 13.58 2.68 -8.95
C PHE A 50 13.49 1.83 -10.23
N VAL A 51 12.54 2.11 -11.11
CA VAL A 51 12.35 1.39 -12.37
C VAL A 51 13.31 1.92 -13.43
N PRO A 52 14.08 1.06 -14.12
CA PRO A 52 15.01 1.49 -15.16
C PRO A 52 14.33 2.32 -16.26
N ASN A 53 15.05 3.31 -16.78
CA ASN A 53 14.56 4.20 -17.84
C ASN A 53 13.99 3.42 -19.02
N GLY A 54 12.85 3.85 -19.52
CA GLY A 54 12.17 3.25 -20.68
C GLY A 54 11.41 1.94 -20.38
N LYS A 55 11.50 1.39 -19.15
CA LYS A 55 10.68 0.25 -18.73
C LYS A 55 9.26 0.69 -18.41
N VAL A 56 8.32 -0.23 -18.57
CA VAL A 56 6.88 0.04 -18.33
C VAL A 56 6.61 0.14 -16.83
N ILE A 57 5.90 1.18 -16.41
CA ILE A 57 5.37 1.33 -15.04
C ILE A 57 4.00 0.67 -14.95
N TYR A 58 3.09 1.01 -15.87
CA TYR A 58 1.78 0.39 -16.02
C TYR A 58 1.27 0.57 -17.46
N GLN A 59 0.19 -0.15 -17.79
CA GLN A 59 -0.53 0.05 -19.03
C GLN A 59 -1.95 0.56 -18.72
N MET A 60 -2.48 1.45 -19.56
CA MET A 60 -3.86 1.92 -19.49
C MET A 60 -4.62 1.39 -20.70
N GLU A 61 -5.68 0.62 -20.43
CA GLU A 61 -6.65 0.22 -21.45
C GLU A 61 -7.87 1.13 -21.36
N LYS A 62 -8.10 1.90 -22.41
CA LYS A 62 -9.26 2.79 -22.52
C LYS A 62 -10.51 2.02 -22.92
N ASN A 63 -11.69 2.64 -22.78
CA ASN A 63 -12.97 2.04 -23.15
C ASN A 63 -13.09 1.64 -24.63
N ASP A 64 -12.27 2.22 -25.51
CA ASP A 64 -12.15 1.86 -26.94
C ASP A 64 -11.21 0.66 -27.19
N GLY A 65 -10.68 0.04 -26.13
CA GLY A 65 -9.73 -1.06 -26.19
C GLY A 65 -8.29 -0.64 -26.46
N LYS A 66 -8.02 0.64 -26.66
CA LYS A 66 -6.67 1.15 -26.93
C LYS A 66 -5.82 1.09 -25.67
N LYS A 67 -4.65 0.45 -25.78
CA LYS A 67 -3.66 0.36 -24.68
C LYS A 67 -2.60 1.44 -24.84
N VAL A 68 -2.32 2.15 -23.76
CA VAL A 68 -1.23 3.14 -23.67
C VAL A 68 -0.30 2.70 -22.54
N ARG A 69 1.01 2.69 -22.82
CA ARG A 69 2.03 2.34 -21.84
C ARG A 69 2.60 3.59 -21.20
N GLN A 70 2.64 3.62 -19.89
CA GLN A 70 3.40 4.61 -19.13
C GLN A 70 4.79 4.07 -18.87
N LEU A 71 5.81 4.80 -19.30
CA LEU A 71 7.20 4.40 -19.15
C LEU A 71 7.88 5.20 -18.05
N SER A 72 8.87 4.58 -17.40
CA SER A 72 9.82 5.28 -16.54
C SER A 72 10.65 6.26 -17.36
N ASN A 73 10.82 7.46 -16.85
CA ASN A 73 11.56 8.56 -17.48
C ASN A 73 12.79 9.01 -16.69
N GLN A 74 13.10 8.38 -15.57
CA GLN A 74 14.26 8.71 -14.74
C GLN A 74 15.55 8.22 -15.40
N LYS A 75 16.46 9.15 -15.70
CA LYS A 75 17.74 8.82 -16.35
C LYS A 75 18.63 7.94 -15.48
N GLU A 76 18.67 8.22 -14.18
CA GLU A 76 19.48 7.53 -13.21
C GLU A 76 18.62 7.09 -12.02
N PRO A 77 17.99 5.91 -12.09
CA PRO A 77 17.22 5.39 -10.98
C PRO A 77 18.12 5.05 -9.79
N PHE A 78 17.56 5.06 -8.59
CA PHE A 78 18.30 4.64 -7.40
C PHE A 78 18.65 3.17 -7.49
N ASN A 79 19.95 2.89 -7.53
CA ASN A 79 20.49 1.52 -7.51
C ASN A 79 20.88 1.15 -6.06
N ILE A 80 19.90 0.70 -5.29
CA ILE A 80 20.10 0.23 -3.91
C ILE A 80 19.29 -1.05 -3.68
N PRO A 81 19.70 -1.95 -2.79
CA PRO A 81 18.84 -3.04 -2.36
C PRO A 81 17.50 -2.52 -1.86
N LEU A 82 16.40 -3.00 -2.45
CA LEU A 82 15.04 -2.53 -2.20
C LEU A 82 14.11 -3.71 -1.99
N VAL A 83 13.20 -3.57 -1.04
CA VAL A 83 12.05 -4.46 -0.83
C VAL A 83 10.81 -3.60 -0.64
N ALA A 84 9.69 -3.99 -1.22
CA ALA A 84 8.41 -3.35 -0.93
C ALA A 84 7.52 -4.27 -0.08
N VAL A 85 6.87 -3.71 0.92
CA VAL A 85 5.96 -4.44 1.82
C VAL A 85 4.53 -3.98 1.54
N VAL A 86 3.63 -4.94 1.37
CA VAL A 86 2.22 -4.71 0.98
C VAL A 86 1.26 -5.54 1.84
N ASP A 87 -0.01 -5.14 1.86
CA ASP A 87 -1.10 -5.88 2.50
C ASP A 87 -2.43 -5.66 1.77
N GLY A 88 -3.53 -6.21 2.30
CA GLY A 88 -4.86 -6.02 1.75
C GLY A 88 -5.38 -4.57 1.75
N GLY A 89 -4.74 -3.66 2.47
CA GLY A 89 -5.01 -2.22 2.45
C GLY A 89 -4.22 -1.46 1.38
N SER A 90 -3.22 -2.09 0.74
CA SER A 90 -2.45 -1.53 -0.36
C SER A 90 -3.30 -1.53 -1.64
N ALA A 91 -3.70 -0.35 -2.15
CA ALA A 91 -4.63 -0.25 -3.26
C ALA A 91 -4.24 0.81 -4.31
N SER A 92 -4.74 0.69 -5.54
CA SER A 92 -4.66 1.72 -6.61
C SER A 92 -3.22 2.14 -6.91
N ALA A 93 -2.82 3.39 -6.60
CA ALA A 93 -1.46 3.91 -6.81
C ALA A 93 -0.38 3.05 -6.13
N SER A 94 -0.68 2.46 -4.95
CA SER A 94 0.22 1.52 -4.27
C SER A 94 0.44 0.25 -5.09
N GLU A 95 -0.61 -0.23 -5.77
CA GLU A 95 -0.53 -1.43 -6.60
C GLU A 95 0.19 -1.14 -7.93
N ILE A 96 0.04 0.07 -8.47
CA ILE A 96 0.82 0.52 -9.63
C ILE A 96 2.32 0.53 -9.28
N LEU A 97 2.68 1.10 -8.14
CA LEU A 97 4.07 1.10 -7.67
C LEU A 97 4.57 -0.33 -7.42
N ALA A 98 3.82 -1.15 -6.68
CA ALA A 98 4.20 -2.53 -6.38
C ALA A 98 4.37 -3.37 -7.66
N GLY A 99 3.43 -3.28 -8.61
CA GLY A 99 3.51 -3.98 -9.90
C GLY A 99 4.70 -3.51 -10.74
N ALA A 100 4.96 -2.21 -10.79
CA ALA A 100 6.11 -1.65 -11.49
C ALA A 100 7.45 -2.12 -10.88
N LEU A 101 7.55 -2.09 -9.55
CA LEU A 101 8.74 -2.57 -8.82
C LEU A 101 8.98 -4.06 -9.06
N LYS A 102 7.93 -4.88 -8.95
CA LYS A 102 8.00 -6.32 -9.16
C LYS A 102 8.42 -6.69 -10.58
N GLU A 103 7.65 -6.24 -11.56
CA GLU A 103 7.78 -6.73 -12.93
C GLU A 103 8.84 -5.99 -13.76
N SER A 104 9.06 -4.70 -13.50
CA SER A 104 9.97 -3.88 -14.31
C SER A 104 11.32 -3.62 -13.65
N ALA A 105 11.40 -3.68 -12.31
CA ALA A 105 12.64 -3.48 -11.57
C ALA A 105 13.15 -4.75 -10.87
N GLY A 106 12.38 -5.85 -10.83
CA GLY A 106 12.76 -7.09 -10.17
C GLY A 106 12.89 -6.97 -8.64
N VAL A 107 12.16 -6.01 -8.05
CA VAL A 107 12.15 -5.77 -6.60
C VAL A 107 11.25 -6.78 -5.93
N PRO A 108 11.71 -7.50 -4.90
CA PRO A 108 10.88 -8.41 -4.14
C PRO A 108 9.71 -7.70 -3.44
N ILE A 109 8.53 -8.28 -3.55
CA ILE A 109 7.32 -7.84 -2.86
C ILE A 109 7.04 -8.83 -1.73
N VAL A 110 6.87 -8.33 -0.51
CA VAL A 110 6.69 -9.11 0.71
C VAL A 110 5.37 -8.71 1.40
N GLY A 111 4.68 -9.64 2.00
CA GLY A 111 3.47 -9.39 2.79
C GLY A 111 2.26 -10.15 2.31
N GLU A 112 1.11 -9.52 2.27
CA GLU A 112 -0.14 -10.13 1.84
C GLU A 112 -0.58 -9.61 0.47
N LYS A 113 -1.48 -10.34 -0.19
CA LYS A 113 -2.08 -9.93 -1.46
C LYS A 113 -2.76 -8.57 -1.33
N THR A 114 -2.52 -7.67 -2.30
CA THR A 114 -3.08 -6.32 -2.30
C THR A 114 -4.58 -6.29 -2.61
N PHE A 115 -5.21 -5.13 -2.48
CA PHE A 115 -6.66 -4.95 -2.58
C PHE A 115 -7.26 -5.35 -3.93
N GLY A 116 -6.61 -5.00 -5.04
CA GLY A 116 -7.13 -5.28 -6.38
C GLY A 116 -8.02 -4.17 -6.94
N LYS A 117 -7.58 -2.91 -6.92
CA LYS A 117 -8.27 -1.79 -7.56
C LYS A 117 -7.65 -1.49 -8.93
N GLY A 118 -8.11 -2.23 -9.95
CA GLY A 118 -7.62 -2.15 -11.33
C GLY A 118 -8.41 -1.21 -12.24
N THR A 119 -9.23 -0.28 -11.69
CA THR A 119 -10.04 0.67 -12.47
C THR A 119 -9.46 2.09 -12.40
N ALA A 120 -9.45 2.79 -13.55
CA ALA A 120 -9.12 4.20 -13.65
C ALA A 120 -10.40 5.03 -13.63
N GLN A 121 -10.45 6.06 -12.79
CA GLN A 121 -11.60 6.93 -12.63
C GLN A 121 -11.24 8.37 -12.92
N THR A 122 -12.12 9.09 -13.61
CA THR A 122 -12.01 10.51 -13.86
C THR A 122 -13.14 11.24 -13.14
N ALA A 123 -12.81 12.31 -12.44
CA ALA A 123 -13.78 13.21 -11.83
C ALA A 123 -13.93 14.47 -12.70
N ALA A 124 -15.17 14.88 -12.95
CA ALA A 124 -15.52 16.16 -13.58
C ALA A 124 -16.35 16.97 -12.59
N SER A 125 -16.01 18.25 -12.44
CA SER A 125 -16.78 19.22 -11.65
C SER A 125 -17.56 20.13 -12.57
N TYR A 126 -18.79 20.49 -12.20
CA TYR A 126 -19.68 21.35 -12.93
C TYR A 126 -19.80 22.72 -12.26
N ASN A 127 -20.24 23.74 -13.00
CA ASN A 127 -20.35 25.12 -12.53
C ASN A 127 -21.40 25.30 -11.40
N ASP A 128 -22.33 24.38 -11.26
CA ASP A 128 -23.36 24.36 -10.20
C ASP A 128 -22.84 23.76 -8.88
N GLY A 129 -21.55 23.37 -8.83
CA GLY A 129 -20.95 22.73 -7.66
C GLY A 129 -21.13 21.21 -7.60
N SER A 130 -21.89 20.61 -8.53
CA SER A 130 -22.00 19.15 -8.63
C SER A 130 -20.73 18.54 -9.20
N SER A 131 -20.51 17.23 -8.94
CA SER A 131 -19.41 16.48 -9.50
C SER A 131 -19.84 15.10 -9.97
N LEU A 132 -19.18 14.62 -11.01
CA LEU A 132 -19.39 13.28 -11.56
C LEU A 132 -18.07 12.52 -11.58
N LYS A 133 -18.08 11.31 -11.02
CA LYS A 133 -16.92 10.41 -11.04
C LYS A 133 -17.29 9.17 -11.86
N LEU A 134 -16.54 8.95 -12.94
CA LEU A 134 -16.78 7.85 -13.88
C LEU A 134 -15.54 6.97 -14.00
N THR A 135 -15.76 5.67 -14.16
CA THR A 135 -14.71 4.74 -14.59
C THR A 135 -14.48 4.92 -16.10
N THR A 136 -13.27 5.30 -16.48
CA THR A 136 -12.90 5.65 -17.85
C THR A 136 -11.91 4.67 -18.48
N GLY A 137 -11.47 3.67 -17.74
CA GLY A 137 -10.55 2.65 -18.24
C GLY A 137 -10.13 1.67 -17.16
N LYS A 138 -9.28 0.73 -17.59
CA LYS A 138 -8.59 -0.24 -16.73
C LYS A 138 -7.12 0.11 -16.73
N TRP A 139 -6.46 -0.01 -15.58
CA TRP A 139 -5.02 -0.07 -15.58
C TRP A 139 -4.55 -1.51 -15.39
N LEU A 140 -3.46 -1.83 -16.06
CA LEU A 140 -2.86 -3.15 -16.12
C LEU A 140 -1.44 -3.07 -15.61
N THR A 141 -0.91 -4.15 -15.09
CA THR A 141 0.51 -4.24 -14.72
C THR A 141 1.43 -4.03 -15.93
N PRO A 142 2.74 -3.89 -15.76
CA PRO A 142 3.68 -3.85 -16.89
C PRO A 142 3.54 -5.02 -17.85
N SER A 143 3.28 -6.24 -17.38
CA SER A 143 3.04 -7.43 -18.21
C SER A 143 1.69 -7.42 -18.95
N GLY A 144 0.76 -6.56 -18.52
CA GLY A 144 -0.58 -6.44 -19.10
C GLY A 144 -1.67 -7.20 -18.37
N GLU A 145 -1.42 -7.64 -17.13
CA GLU A 145 -2.42 -8.28 -16.29
C GLU A 145 -3.39 -7.25 -15.69
N TRP A 146 -4.67 -7.60 -15.66
CA TRP A 146 -5.68 -6.79 -15.00
C TRP A 146 -5.93 -7.30 -13.58
N ILE A 147 -5.49 -6.52 -12.60
CA ILE A 147 -5.50 -6.92 -11.19
C ILE A 147 -6.83 -6.66 -10.47
N ASN A 148 -7.86 -6.17 -11.17
CA ASN A 148 -9.14 -5.81 -10.51
C ASN A 148 -9.73 -7.02 -9.78
N GLU A 149 -10.02 -6.84 -8.49
CA GLU A 149 -10.49 -7.88 -7.55
C GLU A 149 -9.50 -9.03 -7.31
N GLN A 150 -8.34 -9.00 -7.98
CA GLN A 150 -7.29 -10.03 -7.84
C GLN A 150 -6.11 -9.55 -6.99
N GLY A 151 -5.75 -8.27 -7.08
CA GLY A 151 -4.58 -7.69 -6.40
C GLY A 151 -3.23 -8.15 -6.96
N ILE A 152 -2.17 -7.57 -6.43
CA ILE A 152 -0.78 -8.01 -6.66
C ILE A 152 -0.47 -9.09 -5.64
N VAL A 153 -0.07 -10.27 -6.11
CA VAL A 153 0.39 -11.36 -5.24
C VAL A 153 1.86 -11.10 -4.87
N PRO A 154 2.23 -11.09 -3.58
CA PRO A 154 3.62 -10.91 -3.16
C PRO A 154 4.50 -12.08 -3.61
N ASP A 155 5.81 -11.87 -3.70
CA ASP A 155 6.79 -12.93 -3.96
C ASP A 155 7.05 -13.78 -2.72
N TYR A 156 6.94 -13.15 -1.55
CA TYR A 156 7.05 -13.79 -0.25
C TYR A 156 5.81 -13.45 0.58
N GLU A 157 4.92 -14.44 0.73
CA GLU A 157 3.74 -14.27 1.56
C GLU A 157 4.13 -14.27 3.04
N VAL A 158 3.80 -13.18 3.73
CA VAL A 158 3.97 -13.01 5.18
C VAL A 158 2.67 -12.42 5.71
N LYS A 159 1.93 -13.22 6.46
CA LYS A 159 0.70 -12.77 7.10
C LYS A 159 1.02 -11.93 8.33
N MET A 160 0.28 -10.84 8.48
CA MET A 160 0.30 -10.11 9.74
C MET A 160 -0.28 -11.00 10.86
N PRO A 161 0.31 -10.95 12.06
CA PRO A 161 -0.30 -11.62 13.20
C PRO A 161 -1.74 -11.13 13.42
N ASP A 162 -2.63 -12.01 13.85
CA ASP A 162 -4.06 -11.69 14.01
C ASP A 162 -4.30 -10.46 14.90
N TYR A 163 -3.44 -10.25 15.91
CA TYR A 163 -3.51 -9.06 16.78
C TYR A 163 -3.18 -7.73 16.08
N ALA A 164 -2.50 -7.75 14.94
CA ALA A 164 -2.16 -6.51 14.21
C ALA A 164 -3.38 -5.84 13.55
N ASN A 165 -4.46 -6.59 13.37
CA ASN A 165 -5.73 -6.12 12.80
C ASN A 165 -6.80 -5.86 13.88
N LEU A 166 -6.41 -5.90 15.16
CA LEU A 166 -7.34 -5.66 16.27
C LEU A 166 -7.68 -4.17 16.40
N THR A 167 -8.87 -3.91 16.89
CA THR A 167 -9.38 -2.55 17.13
C THR A 167 -8.44 -1.77 18.05
N TYR A 168 -8.24 -0.49 17.75
CA TYR A 168 -7.45 0.40 18.59
C TYR A 168 -8.02 0.44 20.03
N ILE A 169 -7.15 0.28 21.00
CA ILE A 169 -7.50 0.40 22.43
C ILE A 169 -7.41 1.88 22.81
N ASP A 170 -8.51 2.46 23.21
CA ASP A 170 -8.54 3.83 23.73
C ASP A 170 -7.88 3.88 25.12
N PRO A 171 -6.70 4.51 25.28
CA PRO A 171 -6.00 4.57 26.56
C PRO A 171 -6.71 5.44 27.60
N SER A 172 -7.73 6.19 27.24
CA SER A 172 -8.55 6.98 28.15
C SER A 172 -9.63 6.14 28.86
N VAL A 173 -9.92 4.95 28.35
CA VAL A 173 -10.92 4.06 28.94
C VAL A 173 -10.30 3.25 30.07
N GLU A 174 -10.79 3.44 31.27
CA GLU A 174 -10.37 2.65 32.44
C GLU A 174 -11.11 1.29 32.43
N LEU A 175 -10.35 0.21 32.23
CA LEU A 175 -10.86 -1.15 32.31
C LEU A 175 -10.60 -1.71 33.69
N LYS A 176 -11.65 -2.21 34.35
CA LYS A 176 -11.59 -2.78 35.72
C LYS A 176 -12.07 -4.23 35.68
N LYS A 177 -11.69 -4.99 36.67
CA LYS A 177 -12.25 -6.32 36.92
C LYS A 177 -13.77 -6.28 36.86
N LYS A 178 -14.37 -7.18 36.09
CA LYS A 178 -15.79 -7.27 35.70
C LYS A 178 -16.22 -6.27 34.60
N SER A 179 -15.31 -5.49 33.98
CA SER A 179 -15.62 -4.77 32.74
C SER A 179 -15.91 -5.78 31.63
N ILE A 180 -16.96 -5.55 30.87
CA ILE A 180 -17.31 -6.34 29.68
C ILE A 180 -17.32 -5.39 28.49
N SER A 181 -16.41 -5.59 27.53
CA SER A 181 -16.31 -4.74 26.35
C SER A 181 -15.49 -5.38 25.23
N GLU A 182 -15.66 -4.88 24.02
CA GLU A 182 -14.81 -5.25 22.86
C GLU A 182 -13.33 -4.92 23.09
N GLN A 183 -13.01 -3.86 23.85
CA GLN A 183 -11.64 -3.53 24.20
C GLN A 183 -11.00 -4.58 25.12
N VAL A 184 -11.75 -5.18 26.04
CA VAL A 184 -11.27 -6.31 26.85
C VAL A 184 -10.97 -7.49 25.95
N SER A 185 -11.89 -7.89 25.07
CA SER A 185 -11.66 -8.97 24.11
C SER A 185 -10.43 -8.71 23.22
N THR A 186 -10.22 -7.47 22.81
CA THR A 186 -9.02 -7.06 22.06
C THR A 186 -7.74 -7.27 22.88
N ILE A 187 -7.74 -6.89 24.15
CA ILE A 187 -6.59 -7.07 25.08
C ILE A 187 -6.31 -8.56 25.30
N GLU A 188 -7.34 -9.37 25.53
CA GLU A 188 -7.23 -10.83 25.70
C GLU A 188 -6.56 -11.47 24.47
N LYS A 189 -7.00 -11.12 23.26
CA LYS A 189 -6.38 -11.59 22.01
C LYS A 189 -4.92 -11.15 21.86
N MET A 190 -4.60 -9.92 22.25
CA MET A 190 -3.22 -9.42 22.24
C MET A 190 -2.35 -10.19 23.25
N LEU A 191 -2.84 -10.42 24.45
CA LEU A 191 -2.12 -11.18 25.47
C LEU A 191 -1.88 -12.62 25.03
N GLU A 192 -2.88 -13.30 24.48
CA GLU A 192 -2.73 -14.65 23.94
C GLU A 192 -1.67 -14.70 22.84
N ALA A 193 -1.71 -13.76 21.89
CA ALA A 193 -0.73 -13.68 20.81
C ALA A 193 0.70 -13.38 21.29
N LEU A 194 0.86 -12.73 22.44
CA LEU A 194 2.15 -12.50 23.11
C LEU A 194 2.60 -13.67 23.97
N GLY A 195 1.82 -14.77 24.04
CA GLY A 195 2.15 -15.96 24.80
C GLY A 195 1.72 -15.92 26.27
N TYR A 196 0.91 -14.94 26.65
CA TYR A 196 0.24 -14.92 27.95
C TYR A 196 -1.04 -15.77 27.91
N HIS A 197 -1.56 -16.11 29.06
CA HIS A 197 -2.80 -16.88 29.19
C HIS A 197 -3.90 -16.00 29.80
N PRO A 198 -4.66 -15.28 28.99
CA PRO A 198 -5.68 -14.34 29.46
C PRO A 198 -6.98 -15.03 29.97
N GLY A 199 -7.06 -16.35 29.90
CA GLY A 199 -8.30 -17.09 30.17
C GLY A 199 -9.12 -17.27 28.90
N THR A 200 -10.44 -17.18 29.01
CA THR A 200 -11.36 -17.26 27.89
C THR A 200 -11.40 -15.89 27.16
N ILE A 201 -11.30 -15.90 25.85
CA ILE A 201 -11.43 -14.65 25.05
C ILE A 201 -12.93 -14.37 24.86
N ASP A 202 -13.54 -13.74 25.84
CA ASP A 202 -14.99 -13.45 25.85
C ASP A 202 -15.32 -11.97 26.06
N GLY A 203 -14.31 -11.15 26.27
CA GLY A 203 -14.44 -9.71 26.50
C GLY A 203 -14.82 -9.36 27.92
N ALA A 204 -14.73 -10.31 28.86
CA ALA A 204 -14.94 -10.08 30.27
C ALA A 204 -13.61 -10.02 31.04
N PHE A 205 -13.34 -8.91 31.70
CA PHE A 205 -12.13 -8.73 32.50
C PHE A 205 -12.24 -9.47 33.84
N ASP A 206 -11.81 -10.71 33.86
CA ASP A 206 -11.83 -11.58 35.03
C ASP A 206 -10.54 -11.52 35.87
N ASP A 207 -10.26 -12.59 36.61
CA ASP A 207 -9.07 -12.74 37.48
C ASP A 207 -7.79 -13.09 36.70
#